data_b4723bb0de07c16bc5ddbe7c1759ffd3
#
_entry.id   b4723bb0de07c16bc5ddbe7c1759ffd3
#
_cell.length_a   1.000
_cell.length_b   1.000
_cell.length_c   1.000
_cell.angle_alpha   90.00
_cell.angle_beta   90.00
_cell.angle_gamma   90.00
#
_symmetry.space_group_name_H-M   'P 1'
#
loop_
_entity.id
_entity.type
_entity.pdbx_description
1 polymer ?
#
loop_
_entity_poly.entity_id
_entity_poly.type
_entity_poly.pdbx_seq_one_letter_code
_entity_poly.pdbx_strand_id
1 'polypeptide(L)'
;DKENKIGTLYTGGYLKEVTSGRYQHSKSEQELERIVEAVHDKNARLAVTLNSPCNVPPLSEKQWWENVKNYLKHLESIGVDTAIIAHPFIMALAKENTNLSVAASIICDVNTPRGALYYEDMGADVIVPSSSINYDLEQLKQIKANLKKAKLALLVNEACLGNCPWRRFHQNALSHADRKGYDLDYAMSCTGLYEKNPYMMLTNNVVRPEDLKEYE
;
A
#
# COMPACT_ATOMS: atom_id res chain seq x y z
N ASP A 1 5.95 21.59 -23.30
CA ASP A 1 5.14 20.50 -22.76
C ASP A 1 5.94 19.72 -21.76
N LYS A 2 5.68 19.96 -20.47
CA LYS A 2 6.16 19.05 -19.44
C LYS A 2 5.26 17.83 -19.54
N GLU A 3 5.72 16.80 -20.25
CA GLU A 3 5.06 15.50 -20.27
C GLU A 3 4.87 15.03 -18.82
N ASN A 4 3.64 14.80 -18.42
CA ASN A 4 3.31 14.18 -17.14
C ASN A 4 3.89 12.76 -17.15
N LYS A 5 5.10 12.60 -16.62
CA LYS A 5 5.75 11.29 -16.54
C LYS A 5 5.20 10.54 -15.35
N ILE A 6 4.50 9.43 -15.62
CA ILE A 6 4.16 8.43 -14.60
C ILE A 6 5.46 7.73 -14.21
N GLY A 7 5.89 7.89 -12.96
CA GLY A 7 7.13 7.28 -12.48
C GLY A 7 6.96 5.84 -12.02
N THR A 8 5.82 5.51 -11.41
CA THR A 8 5.54 4.17 -10.87
C THR A 8 4.06 3.83 -11.01
N LEU A 9 3.78 2.63 -11.45
CA LEU A 9 2.45 2.01 -11.43
C LEU A 9 2.41 0.96 -10.32
N TYR A 10 1.24 0.64 -9.79
CA TYR A 10 1.11 -0.46 -8.84
C TYR A 10 -0.04 -1.40 -9.21
N THR A 11 0.10 -2.66 -8.83
CA THR A 11 -0.90 -3.71 -9.04
C THR A 11 -0.92 -4.69 -7.87
N GLY A 12 -1.95 -5.53 -7.78
CA GLY A 12 -1.95 -6.68 -6.88
C GLY A 12 -1.07 -7.80 -7.40
N GLY A 13 -0.62 -8.64 -6.47
CA GLY A 13 0.06 -9.89 -6.80
C GLY A 13 -0.92 -11.05 -6.99
N TYR A 14 -0.38 -12.25 -7.20
CA TYR A 14 -1.16 -13.48 -7.36
C TYR A 14 -1.05 -14.44 -6.16
N LEU A 15 -0.15 -14.20 -5.21
CA LEU A 15 0.02 -15.08 -4.06
C LEU A 15 -1.13 -14.90 -3.07
N LYS A 16 -1.91 -15.97 -2.84
CA LYS A 16 -3.08 -15.96 -1.98
C LYS A 16 -2.75 -15.81 -0.48
N GLU A 17 -1.53 -16.16 -0.08
CA GLU A 17 -1.03 -16.02 1.29
C GLU A 17 -0.89 -14.55 1.69
N VAL A 18 -0.53 -13.69 0.74
CA VAL A 18 -0.29 -12.26 0.98
C VAL A 18 -0.99 -11.45 -0.09
N THR A 19 -2.26 -11.13 0.16
CA THR A 19 -3.10 -10.38 -0.76
C THR A 19 -2.98 -8.87 -0.56
N SER A 20 -3.79 -8.13 -1.29
CA SER A 20 -3.94 -6.68 -1.13
C SER A 20 -4.98 -6.33 -0.05
N GLY A 21 -4.80 -5.21 0.61
CA GLY A 21 -5.81 -4.59 1.48
C GLY A 21 -6.97 -3.94 0.71
N ARG A 22 -6.97 -4.03 -0.61
CA ARG A 22 -8.08 -3.64 -1.50
C ARG A 22 -8.45 -4.82 -2.37
N TYR A 23 -9.74 -4.89 -2.74
CA TYR A 23 -10.21 -5.91 -3.67
C TYR A 23 -9.45 -5.80 -4.99
N GLN A 24 -8.76 -6.87 -5.35
CA GLN A 24 -8.08 -7.00 -6.62
C GLN A 24 -8.26 -8.44 -7.09
N HIS A 25 -8.61 -8.60 -8.35
CA HIS A 25 -8.66 -9.92 -8.94
C HIS A 25 -7.27 -10.55 -8.87
N SER A 26 -7.20 -11.82 -8.46
CA SER A 26 -5.97 -12.59 -8.47
C SER A 26 -5.40 -12.58 -9.88
N LYS A 27 -4.16 -12.14 -9.99
CA LYS A 27 -3.44 -12.21 -11.26
C LYS A 27 -2.71 -13.53 -11.35
N SER A 28 -2.53 -14.03 -12.57
CA SER A 28 -1.61 -15.14 -12.79
C SER A 28 -0.17 -14.63 -12.83
N GLU A 29 0.79 -15.55 -12.67
CA GLU A 29 2.21 -15.28 -12.84
C GLU A 29 2.51 -14.67 -14.22
N GLN A 30 2.03 -15.30 -15.28
CA GLN A 30 2.24 -14.84 -16.67
C GLN A 30 1.62 -13.47 -16.94
N GLU A 31 0.51 -13.15 -16.29
CA GLU A 31 -0.10 -11.83 -16.41
C GLU A 31 0.76 -10.78 -15.72
N LEU A 32 1.33 -11.09 -14.55
CA LEU A 32 2.20 -10.16 -13.85
C LEU A 32 3.50 -9.89 -14.64
N GLU A 33 4.11 -10.91 -15.22
CA GLU A 33 5.29 -10.77 -16.11
C GLU A 33 5.01 -9.83 -17.28
N ARG A 34 3.89 -10.01 -17.97
CA ARG A 34 3.48 -9.12 -19.07
C ARG A 34 3.26 -7.67 -18.61
N ILE A 35 2.74 -7.48 -17.39
CA ILE A 35 2.56 -6.14 -16.82
C ILE A 35 3.93 -5.50 -16.53
N VAL A 36 4.89 -6.25 -15.99
CA VAL A 36 6.26 -5.76 -15.77
C VAL A 36 6.87 -5.27 -17.08
N GLU A 37 6.86 -6.11 -18.12
CA GLU A 37 7.38 -5.77 -19.45
C GLU A 37 6.72 -4.50 -19.99
N ALA A 38 5.39 -4.44 -20.01
CA ALA A 38 4.63 -3.30 -20.55
C ALA A 38 4.89 -1.99 -19.78
N VAL A 39 5.15 -2.05 -18.48
CA VAL A 39 5.47 -0.89 -17.65
C VAL A 39 6.91 -0.41 -17.90
N HIS A 40 7.86 -1.33 -18.00
CA HIS A 40 9.26 -1.03 -18.28
C HIS A 40 9.46 -0.46 -19.68
N ASP A 41 8.72 -0.93 -20.69
CA ASP A 41 8.71 -0.37 -22.03
C ASP A 41 8.33 1.11 -22.08
N LYS A 42 7.63 1.60 -21.06
CA LYS A 42 7.27 3.02 -20.89
C LYS A 42 8.22 3.78 -19.98
N ASN A 43 9.37 3.20 -19.62
CA ASN A 43 10.34 3.77 -18.67
C ASN A 43 9.71 4.11 -17.30
N ALA A 44 8.69 3.37 -16.89
CA ALA A 44 8.08 3.44 -15.58
C ALA A 44 8.50 2.24 -14.72
N ARG A 45 8.25 2.29 -13.43
CA ARG A 45 8.51 1.22 -12.47
C ARG A 45 7.22 0.55 -12.06
N LEU A 46 7.29 -0.75 -11.70
CA LEU A 46 6.15 -1.49 -11.18
C LEU A 46 6.31 -1.78 -9.68
N ALA A 47 5.27 -1.45 -8.93
CA ALA A 47 5.11 -1.85 -7.54
C ALA A 47 4.03 -2.92 -7.39
N VAL A 48 4.28 -3.93 -6.56
CA VAL A 48 3.30 -5.00 -6.24
C VAL A 48 2.85 -4.89 -4.80
N THR A 49 1.54 -4.94 -4.56
CA THR A 49 0.96 -4.87 -3.22
C THR A 49 0.92 -6.23 -2.54
N LEU A 50 1.56 -6.30 -1.36
CA LEU A 50 1.53 -7.39 -0.39
C LEU A 50 1.08 -6.81 0.95
N ASN A 51 0.00 -6.06 0.94
CA ASN A 51 -0.38 -5.18 2.04
C ASN A 51 -1.69 -5.54 2.73
N SER A 52 -2.10 -6.80 2.66
CA SER A 52 -3.20 -7.30 3.46
C SER A 52 -2.97 -6.98 4.94
N PRO A 53 -3.93 -6.34 5.64
CA PRO A 53 -3.81 -6.10 7.07
C PRO A 53 -3.97 -7.37 7.91
N CYS A 54 -4.51 -8.42 7.32
CA CYS A 54 -4.67 -9.74 7.93
C CYS A 54 -3.97 -10.80 7.10
N ASN A 55 -2.77 -11.18 7.51
CA ASN A 55 -2.03 -12.29 6.94
C ASN A 55 -2.26 -13.53 7.82
N VAL A 56 -3.32 -14.28 7.51
CA VAL A 56 -3.56 -15.59 8.12
C VAL A 56 -2.98 -16.65 7.18
N PRO A 57 -2.14 -17.50 7.61
CA PRO A 57 -2.15 -18.35 8.78
C PRO A 57 -1.24 -17.89 9.92
N PRO A 58 -1.22 -18.60 11.06
CA PRO A 58 -0.42 -18.22 12.21
C PRO A 58 1.06 -18.15 11.85
N LEU A 59 1.78 -17.25 12.49
CA LEU A 59 3.24 -17.06 12.39
C LEU A 59 4.05 -18.35 12.61
N SER A 60 3.40 -19.41 13.13
CA SER A 60 3.98 -20.73 13.35
C SER A 60 4.09 -21.62 12.12
N GLU A 61 3.47 -21.25 10.99
CA GLU A 61 3.52 -22.08 9.77
C GLU A 61 4.77 -21.80 8.95
N LYS A 62 5.79 -22.64 9.14
CA LYS A 62 7.05 -22.56 8.38
C LYS A 62 6.84 -22.51 6.86
N GLN A 63 5.92 -23.32 6.34
CA GLN A 63 5.63 -23.37 4.90
C GLN A 63 5.10 -22.05 4.37
N TRP A 64 4.27 -21.33 5.14
CA TRP A 64 3.77 -20.02 4.76
C TRP A 64 4.92 -19.01 4.56
N TRP A 65 5.88 -18.98 5.48
CA TRP A 65 7.04 -18.10 5.39
C TRP A 65 7.93 -18.42 4.21
N GLU A 66 8.15 -19.71 3.93
CA GLU A 66 8.91 -20.14 2.74
C GLU A 66 8.18 -19.75 1.45
N ASN A 67 6.86 -19.90 1.37
CA ASN A 67 6.07 -19.48 0.21
C ASN A 67 6.19 -17.97 -0.02
N VAL A 68 6.05 -17.16 1.03
CA VAL A 68 6.20 -15.70 0.94
C VAL A 68 7.62 -15.30 0.52
N LYS A 69 8.64 -15.93 1.09
CA LYS A 69 10.04 -15.68 0.72
C LYS A 69 10.31 -16.01 -0.75
N ASN A 70 9.85 -17.17 -1.21
CA ASN A 70 10.03 -17.60 -2.60
C ASN A 70 9.28 -16.66 -3.55
N TYR A 71 8.10 -16.20 -3.16
CA TYR A 71 7.34 -15.23 -3.93
C TYR A 71 8.06 -13.87 -4.05
N LEU A 72 8.63 -13.36 -2.95
CA LEU A 72 9.42 -12.13 -2.98
C LEU A 72 10.62 -12.24 -3.94
N LYS A 73 11.35 -13.36 -3.90
CA LYS A 73 12.45 -13.65 -4.84
C LYS A 73 11.96 -13.75 -6.28
N HIS A 74 10.79 -14.34 -6.48
CA HIS A 74 10.19 -14.42 -7.80
C HIS A 74 9.81 -13.04 -8.33
N LEU A 75 9.18 -12.18 -7.51
CA LEU A 75 8.88 -10.79 -7.89
C LEU A 75 10.15 -10.04 -8.35
N GLU A 76 11.26 -10.19 -7.62
CA GLU A 76 12.54 -9.60 -8.02
C GLU A 76 13.02 -10.18 -9.36
N SER A 77 12.95 -11.51 -9.54
CA SER A 77 13.45 -12.19 -10.75
C SER A 77 12.72 -11.81 -12.03
N ILE A 78 11.43 -11.47 -11.93
CA ILE A 78 10.62 -11.01 -13.08
C ILE A 78 10.71 -9.49 -13.29
N GLY A 79 11.48 -8.77 -12.45
CA GLY A 79 11.74 -7.34 -12.63
C GLY A 79 10.77 -6.40 -11.91
N VAL A 80 10.02 -6.87 -10.91
CA VAL A 80 9.25 -5.94 -10.04
C VAL A 80 10.23 -5.04 -9.30
N ASP A 81 9.97 -3.74 -9.26
CA ASP A 81 10.86 -2.75 -8.65
C ASP A 81 10.59 -2.54 -7.16
N THR A 82 9.32 -2.60 -6.74
CA THR A 82 8.92 -2.25 -5.38
C THR A 82 7.86 -3.22 -4.84
N ALA A 83 8.04 -3.64 -3.60
CA ALA A 83 7.00 -4.35 -2.83
C ALA A 83 6.33 -3.37 -1.85
N ILE A 84 5.00 -3.21 -1.95
CA ILE A 84 4.20 -2.39 -1.02
C ILE A 84 3.67 -3.32 0.07
N ILE A 85 4.21 -3.21 1.28
CA ILE A 85 4.03 -4.17 2.37
C ILE A 85 3.39 -3.49 3.58
N ALA A 86 2.50 -4.20 4.29
CA ALA A 86 1.94 -3.73 5.56
C ALA A 86 2.53 -4.46 6.77
N HIS A 87 2.91 -5.72 6.62
CA HIS A 87 3.36 -6.56 7.73
C HIS A 87 4.87 -6.39 7.99
N PRO A 88 5.30 -5.95 9.19
CA PRO A 88 6.72 -5.67 9.48
C PRO A 88 7.66 -6.84 9.20
N PHE A 89 7.28 -8.06 9.59
CA PHE A 89 8.11 -9.24 9.33
C PHE A 89 8.26 -9.59 7.84
N ILE A 90 7.23 -9.31 7.02
CA ILE A 90 7.36 -9.47 5.57
C ILE A 90 8.32 -8.42 5.00
N MET A 91 8.34 -7.20 5.55
CA MET A 91 9.34 -6.18 5.19
C MET A 91 10.76 -6.65 5.49
N ALA A 92 11.00 -7.15 6.71
CA ALA A 92 12.29 -7.70 7.07
C ALA A 92 12.68 -8.86 6.15
N LEU A 93 11.75 -9.79 5.89
CA LEU A 93 11.97 -10.91 4.99
C LEU A 93 12.34 -10.46 3.57
N ALA A 94 11.67 -9.43 3.04
CA ALA A 94 12.00 -8.85 1.74
C ALA A 94 13.41 -8.28 1.72
N LYS A 95 13.77 -7.49 2.73
CA LYS A 95 15.10 -6.86 2.82
C LYS A 95 16.23 -7.85 3.03
N GLU A 96 15.99 -8.95 3.74
CA GLU A 96 16.98 -9.99 3.97
C GLU A 96 17.23 -10.88 2.74
N ASN A 97 16.23 -11.01 1.86
CA ASN A 97 16.26 -12.03 0.80
C ASN A 97 16.23 -11.47 -0.61
N THR A 98 15.98 -10.16 -0.79
CA THR A 98 15.87 -9.50 -2.11
C THR A 98 16.45 -8.10 -2.09
N ASN A 99 16.66 -7.52 -3.28
CA ASN A 99 16.99 -6.11 -3.47
C ASN A 99 15.76 -5.25 -3.84
N LEU A 100 14.55 -5.79 -3.70
CA LEU A 100 13.33 -5.02 -3.94
C LEU A 100 13.32 -3.75 -3.08
N SER A 101 12.92 -2.64 -3.67
CA SER A 101 12.53 -1.48 -2.87
C SER A 101 11.28 -1.83 -2.05
N VAL A 102 11.24 -1.43 -0.78
CA VAL A 102 10.13 -1.72 0.11
C VAL A 102 9.40 -0.43 0.46
N ALA A 103 8.10 -0.38 0.19
CA ALA A 103 7.23 0.70 0.62
C ALA A 103 6.34 0.23 1.79
N ALA A 104 6.45 0.90 2.93
CA ALA A 104 5.51 0.74 4.03
C ALA A 104 4.15 1.30 3.59
N SER A 105 3.16 0.41 3.48
CA SER A 105 1.84 0.74 2.97
C SER A 105 1.11 1.75 3.86
N ILE A 106 0.17 2.51 3.29
CA ILE A 106 -0.79 3.33 4.04
C ILE A 106 -1.57 2.52 5.09
N ILE A 107 -1.69 1.20 4.92
CA ILE A 107 -2.32 0.28 5.87
C ILE A 107 -1.51 0.15 7.17
N CYS A 108 -0.22 0.48 7.15
CA CYS A 108 0.60 0.56 8.36
C CYS A 108 0.13 1.67 9.32
N ASP A 109 -0.72 2.58 8.83
CA ASP A 109 -1.33 3.67 9.59
C ASP A 109 -0.29 4.56 10.31
N VAL A 110 0.83 4.83 9.61
CA VAL A 110 1.91 5.66 10.13
C VAL A 110 1.45 7.11 10.23
N ASN A 111 1.39 7.63 11.47
CA ASN A 111 0.94 8.99 11.73
C ASN A 111 1.84 9.77 12.70
N THR A 112 3.00 9.22 13.06
CA THR A 112 3.98 9.85 13.94
C THR A 112 5.41 9.66 13.42
N PRO A 113 6.35 10.55 13.76
CA PRO A 113 7.77 10.37 13.43
C PRO A 113 8.33 9.05 13.95
N ARG A 114 7.97 8.65 15.17
CA ARG A 114 8.44 7.39 15.78
C ARG A 114 7.91 6.16 15.02
N GLY A 115 6.65 6.21 14.58
CA GLY A 115 6.07 5.15 13.74
C GLY A 115 6.78 5.06 12.39
N ALA A 116 7.12 6.18 11.79
CA ALA A 116 7.85 6.22 10.52
C ALA A 116 9.26 5.64 10.66
N LEU A 117 9.99 6.02 11.71
CA LEU A 117 11.32 5.46 12.01
C LEU A 117 11.27 3.95 12.25
N TYR A 118 10.25 3.44 12.94
CA TYR A 118 10.08 2.01 13.14
C TYR A 118 10.05 1.24 11.82
N TYR A 119 9.25 1.71 10.85
CA TYR A 119 9.18 1.04 9.55
C TYR A 119 10.44 1.25 8.70
N GLU A 120 11.09 2.41 8.81
CA GLU A 120 12.40 2.63 8.19
C GLU A 120 13.44 1.67 8.73
N ASP A 121 13.50 1.47 10.05
CA ASP A 121 14.41 0.53 10.72
C ASP A 121 14.09 -0.94 10.35
N MET A 122 12.83 -1.26 10.04
CA MET A 122 12.42 -2.55 9.47
C MET A 122 12.77 -2.72 7.98
N GLY A 123 13.35 -1.71 7.36
CA GLY A 123 13.86 -1.75 5.99
C GLY A 123 12.97 -1.10 4.93
N ALA A 124 11.99 -0.30 5.32
CA ALA A 124 11.21 0.46 4.34
C ALA A 124 12.05 1.59 3.72
N ASP A 125 12.09 1.63 2.38
CA ASP A 125 12.72 2.69 1.59
C ASP A 125 11.74 3.85 1.31
N VAL A 126 10.43 3.57 1.42
CA VAL A 126 9.36 4.56 1.25
C VAL A 126 8.34 4.37 2.38
N ILE A 127 7.92 5.46 2.99
CA ILE A 127 6.84 5.48 3.97
C ILE A 127 5.62 6.16 3.34
N VAL A 128 4.48 5.44 3.30
CA VAL A 128 3.19 6.02 2.94
C VAL A 128 2.42 6.25 4.24
N PRO A 129 2.34 7.49 4.74
CA PRO A 129 1.67 7.78 6.00
C PRO A 129 0.16 7.57 5.92
N SER A 130 -0.49 7.55 7.07
CA SER A 130 -1.96 7.54 7.15
C SER A 130 -2.55 8.74 6.43
N SER A 131 -3.55 8.53 5.58
CA SER A 131 -4.24 9.63 4.94
C SER A 131 -5.00 10.53 5.93
N SER A 132 -5.21 10.07 7.16
CA SER A 132 -5.81 10.88 8.22
C SER A 132 -5.01 12.14 8.56
N ILE A 133 -3.71 12.16 8.24
CA ILE A 133 -2.82 13.32 8.45
C ILE A 133 -2.48 14.07 7.17
N ASN A 134 -3.16 13.78 6.05
CA ASN A 134 -2.86 14.44 4.77
C ASN A 134 -2.91 15.97 4.87
N TYR A 135 -3.80 16.54 5.72
CA TYR A 135 -3.91 17.98 5.93
C TYR A 135 -3.12 18.52 7.13
N ASP A 136 -2.43 17.66 7.88
CA ASP A 136 -1.54 18.05 8.96
C ASP A 136 -0.11 18.23 8.44
N LEU A 137 0.14 19.37 7.78
CA LEU A 137 1.43 19.66 7.17
C LEU A 137 2.56 19.70 8.21
N GLU A 138 2.29 20.13 9.44
CA GLU A 138 3.28 20.16 10.50
C GLU A 138 3.69 18.74 10.91
N GLN A 139 2.74 17.83 11.07
CA GLN A 139 3.00 16.44 11.36
C GLN A 139 3.78 15.75 10.21
N LEU A 140 3.40 16.03 8.95
CA LEU A 140 4.13 15.50 7.78
C LEU A 140 5.57 16.02 7.73
N LYS A 141 5.82 17.30 8.01
CA LYS A 141 7.16 17.88 8.11
C LYS A 141 7.97 17.23 9.22
N GLN A 142 7.38 17.00 10.39
CA GLN A 142 8.05 16.31 11.49
C GLN A 142 8.41 14.87 11.13
N ILE A 143 7.50 14.13 10.48
CA ILE A 143 7.80 12.78 9.98
C ILE A 143 8.97 12.85 9.00
N LYS A 144 8.90 13.73 7.99
CA LYS A 144 9.94 13.88 6.97
C LYS A 144 11.29 14.22 7.57
N ALA A 145 11.34 15.15 8.53
CA ALA A 145 12.59 15.61 9.18
C ALA A 145 13.25 14.51 10.03
N ASN A 146 12.50 13.54 10.53
CA ASN A 146 13.03 12.44 11.35
C ASN A 146 13.47 11.22 10.52
N LEU A 147 13.01 11.06 9.28
CA LEU A 147 13.45 9.97 8.41
C LEU A 147 14.93 10.15 8.05
N LYS A 148 15.72 9.07 8.13
CA LYS A 148 17.17 9.07 7.85
C LYS A 148 17.46 8.85 6.37
N LYS A 149 16.73 7.92 5.73
CA LYS A 149 16.95 7.47 4.33
C LYS A 149 15.65 7.32 3.55
N ALA A 150 14.57 6.88 4.22
CA ALA A 150 13.32 6.60 3.56
C ALA A 150 12.69 7.88 2.99
N LYS A 151 12.01 7.73 1.86
CA LYS A 151 11.22 8.79 1.24
C LYS A 151 9.82 8.80 1.82
N LEU A 152 9.20 9.97 1.92
CA LEU A 152 7.80 10.12 2.25
C LEU A 152 6.98 10.20 0.94
N ALA A 153 5.93 9.39 0.83
CA ALA A 153 5.01 9.39 -0.30
C ALA A 153 3.57 9.52 0.20
N LEU A 154 2.79 10.41 -0.38
CA LEU A 154 1.41 10.66 0.04
C LEU A 154 0.41 10.00 -0.91
N LEU A 155 -0.63 9.38 -0.36
CA LEU A 155 -1.81 8.97 -1.11
C LEU A 155 -2.81 10.14 -1.13
N VAL A 156 -2.76 10.93 -2.21
CA VAL A 156 -3.49 12.21 -2.30
C VAL A 156 -4.94 12.07 -2.77
N ASN A 157 -5.33 10.96 -3.39
CA ASN A 157 -6.68 10.76 -3.94
C ASN A 157 -7.50 9.71 -3.18
N GLU A 158 -7.29 9.57 -1.87
CA GLU A 158 -8.05 8.64 -1.05
C GLU A 158 -9.42 9.21 -0.68
N ALA A 159 -10.47 8.64 -1.24
CA ALA A 159 -11.86 9.05 -0.98
C ALA A 159 -12.45 8.44 0.32
N CYS A 160 -11.63 7.93 1.23
CA CYS A 160 -12.10 7.49 2.53
C CYS A 160 -12.52 8.67 3.40
N LEU A 161 -13.55 8.47 4.22
CA LEU A 161 -13.93 9.42 5.29
C LEU A 161 -12.72 9.73 6.17
N GLY A 162 -12.55 10.98 6.53
CA GLY A 162 -11.57 11.38 7.53
C GLY A 162 -11.79 10.64 8.84
N ASN A 163 -10.73 10.02 9.39
CA ASN A 163 -10.78 9.23 10.62
C ASN A 163 -11.86 8.13 10.62
N CYS A 164 -12.07 7.46 9.48
CA CYS A 164 -13.09 6.43 9.34
C CYS A 164 -12.91 5.29 10.36
N PRO A 165 -13.87 5.05 11.29
CA PRO A 165 -13.75 4.03 12.32
C PRO A 165 -13.79 2.61 11.76
N TRP A 166 -14.34 2.42 10.56
CA TRP A 166 -14.43 1.11 9.89
C TRP A 166 -13.22 0.78 9.01
N ARG A 167 -12.30 1.70 8.82
CA ARG A 167 -11.21 1.58 7.83
C ARG A 167 -10.47 0.26 7.95
N ARG A 168 -10.03 -0.13 9.15
CA ARG A 168 -9.29 -1.36 9.39
C ARG A 168 -10.15 -2.61 9.13
N PHE A 169 -11.39 -2.60 9.58
CA PHE A 169 -12.33 -3.71 9.34
C PHE A 169 -12.67 -3.85 7.86
N HIS A 170 -12.89 -2.74 7.17
CA HIS A 170 -13.13 -2.71 5.74
C HIS A 170 -11.93 -3.29 4.96
N GLN A 171 -10.71 -2.86 5.26
CA GLN A 171 -9.50 -3.38 4.62
C GLN A 171 -9.29 -4.88 4.90
N ASN A 172 -9.60 -5.35 6.11
CA ASN A 172 -9.60 -6.77 6.44
C ASN A 172 -10.62 -7.55 5.61
N ALA A 173 -11.84 -7.02 5.51
CA ALA A 173 -12.90 -7.66 4.73
C ALA A 173 -12.51 -7.80 3.25
N LEU A 174 -11.96 -6.73 2.65
CA LEU A 174 -11.47 -6.76 1.27
C LEU A 174 -10.38 -7.81 1.07
N SER A 175 -9.43 -7.91 2.00
CA SER A 175 -8.37 -8.92 1.95
C SER A 175 -8.91 -10.35 2.04
N HIS A 176 -9.95 -10.58 2.84
CA HIS A 176 -10.58 -11.88 2.96
C HIS A 176 -11.48 -12.22 1.76
N ALA A 177 -12.15 -11.23 1.18
CA ALA A 177 -12.96 -11.42 -0.01
C ALA A 177 -12.12 -11.87 -1.20
N ASP A 178 -10.96 -11.26 -1.39
CA ASP A 178 -10.00 -11.63 -2.44
C ASP A 178 -9.54 -13.10 -2.31
N ARG A 179 -9.40 -13.58 -1.05
CA ARG A 179 -9.00 -14.97 -0.79
C ARG A 179 -10.14 -15.99 -0.90
N LYS A 180 -11.32 -15.62 -0.47
CA LYS A 180 -12.42 -16.58 -0.20
C LYS A 180 -13.70 -16.29 -0.96
N GLY A 181 -13.75 -15.20 -1.75
CA GLY A 181 -14.95 -14.82 -2.51
C GLY A 181 -16.13 -14.39 -1.62
N TYR A 182 -15.85 -13.79 -0.46
CA TYR A 182 -16.91 -13.30 0.41
C TYR A 182 -17.65 -12.12 -0.21
N ASP A 183 -18.94 -12.03 0.06
CA ASP A 183 -19.74 -10.84 -0.24
C ASP A 183 -19.28 -9.66 0.64
N LEU A 184 -19.22 -8.47 0.02
CA LEU A 184 -18.67 -7.25 0.62
C LEU A 184 -19.76 -6.21 0.92
N ASP A 185 -21.03 -6.57 0.93
CA ASP A 185 -22.14 -5.62 1.10
C ASP A 185 -21.92 -4.63 2.25
N TYR A 186 -21.49 -5.11 3.42
CA TYR A 186 -21.23 -4.23 4.55
C TYR A 186 -20.02 -3.31 4.35
N ALA A 187 -19.06 -3.69 3.52
CA ALA A 187 -17.86 -2.91 3.26
C ALA A 187 -18.14 -1.63 2.46
N MET A 188 -19.31 -1.56 1.85
CA MET A 188 -19.78 -0.40 1.08
C MET A 188 -20.63 0.58 1.90
N SER A 189 -20.69 0.43 3.22
CA SER A 189 -21.49 1.30 4.11
C SER A 189 -21.18 2.79 3.97
N CYS A 190 -19.91 3.16 3.67
CA CYS A 190 -19.54 4.55 3.42
C CYS A 190 -20.18 5.10 2.14
N THR A 191 -20.37 4.30 1.09
CA THR A 191 -21.06 4.71 -0.13
C THR A 191 -22.50 5.14 0.18
N GLY A 192 -23.22 4.33 0.95
CA GLY A 192 -24.57 4.69 1.41
C GLY A 192 -24.63 5.94 2.28
N LEU A 193 -23.56 6.26 3.02
CA LEU A 193 -23.46 7.53 3.75
C LEU A 193 -23.27 8.72 2.80
N TYR A 194 -22.43 8.58 1.78
CA TYR A 194 -22.24 9.62 0.76
C TYR A 194 -23.50 9.86 -0.06
N GLU A 195 -24.26 8.82 -0.39
CA GLU A 195 -25.55 8.95 -1.10
C GLU A 195 -26.58 9.74 -0.28
N LYS A 196 -26.62 9.48 1.03
CA LYS A 196 -27.54 10.17 1.95
C LYS A 196 -27.07 11.59 2.28
N ASN A 197 -25.79 11.83 2.30
CA ASN A 197 -25.20 13.11 2.67
C ASN A 197 -23.94 13.41 1.84
N PRO A 198 -24.09 13.92 0.59
CA PRO A 198 -22.97 14.19 -0.31
C PRO A 198 -21.91 15.15 0.26
N TYR A 199 -22.29 16.02 1.21
CA TYR A 199 -21.31 16.94 1.85
C TYR A 199 -20.19 16.20 2.60
N MET A 200 -20.42 14.95 3.01
CA MET A 200 -19.38 14.12 3.62
C MET A 200 -18.19 13.87 2.68
N MET A 201 -18.38 13.98 1.38
CA MET A 201 -17.26 13.88 0.42
C MET A 201 -16.25 15.03 0.58
N LEU A 202 -16.67 16.17 1.10
CA LEU A 202 -15.78 17.31 1.39
C LEU A 202 -14.91 17.09 2.64
N THR A 203 -15.22 16.09 3.44
CA THR A 203 -14.47 15.70 4.64
C THR A 203 -13.58 14.48 4.44
N ASN A 204 -13.43 14.04 3.20
CA ASN A 204 -12.52 12.95 2.86
C ASN A 204 -11.05 13.41 2.89
N ASN A 205 -10.13 12.47 2.68
CA ASN A 205 -8.69 12.72 2.76
C ASN A 205 -8.06 13.08 1.39
N VAL A 206 -8.86 13.50 0.41
CA VAL A 206 -8.37 13.86 -0.92
C VAL A 206 -7.67 15.22 -0.87
N VAL A 207 -6.39 15.24 -1.22
CA VAL A 207 -5.64 16.49 -1.45
C VAL A 207 -5.90 16.94 -2.88
N ARG A 208 -6.35 18.17 -3.06
CA ARG A 208 -6.68 18.70 -4.39
C ARG A 208 -5.40 19.02 -5.17
N PRO A 209 -5.42 18.92 -6.51
CA PRO A 209 -4.24 19.23 -7.33
C PRO A 209 -3.66 20.64 -7.08
N GLU A 210 -4.52 21.63 -6.85
CA GLU A 210 -4.12 23.02 -6.57
C GLU A 210 -3.40 23.19 -5.23
N ASP A 211 -3.59 22.26 -4.29
CA ASP A 211 -2.99 22.31 -2.95
C ASP A 211 -1.63 21.56 -2.92
N LEU A 212 -1.27 20.81 -3.96
CA LEU A 212 -0.05 19.99 -3.99
C LEU A 212 1.23 20.77 -3.73
N LYS A 213 1.28 22.03 -4.17
CA LYS A 213 2.45 22.92 -3.93
C LYS A 213 2.73 23.18 -2.45
N GLU A 214 1.76 22.99 -1.56
CA GLU A 214 1.97 23.12 -0.12
C GLU A 214 2.78 21.95 0.49
N TYR A 215 2.95 20.87 -0.30
CA TYR A 215 3.66 19.64 0.09
C TYR A 215 5.08 19.55 -0.49
N GLU A 216 5.50 20.52 -1.30
CA GLU A 216 6.85 20.64 -1.86
C GLU A 216 7.83 21.26 -0.84
#